data_964a2f0131366d85f386e636059d2ce9
#
_entry.id   964a2f0131366d85f386e636059d2ce9
#
_cell.length_a   1.000
_cell.length_b   1.000
_cell.length_c   1.000
_cell.angle_alpha   90.00
_cell.angle_beta   90.00
_cell.angle_gamma   90.00
#
_symmetry.space_group_name_H-M   'P 1'
#
loop_
_entity.id
_entity.type
_entity.pdbx_description
1 polymer ?
#
loop_
_entity_poly.entity_id
_entity_poly.type
_entity_poly.pdbx_seq_one_letter_code
_entity_poly.pdbx_strand_id
1 'polypeptide(L)'
;MLRLFLSLILAVSFFGSFSAKAETELWGDFSGVTLRVKLIGGGQYEGLYNEVIPWWEENTGGKIEIVTQKNHFELDKEIKKDIASGNLDFCVASNHTSFASQYGDIYTDLNNIMPASVLADYTPLILEHSRSG
;
A
#
# COMPACT_ATOMS: atom_id res chain seq x y z
N MET A 1 -56.91 20.38 -16.48
CA MET A 1 -56.02 19.24 -16.67
C MET A 1 -54.57 19.76 -16.77
N LEU A 2 -53.93 20.17 -15.66
CA LEU A 2 -52.54 20.61 -15.66
C LEU A 2 -52.00 20.57 -14.25
N ARG A 3 -51.84 19.38 -13.64
CA ARG A 3 -51.23 19.18 -12.30
C ARG A 3 -50.67 17.78 -12.10
N LEU A 4 -49.97 17.19 -13.11
CA LEU A 4 -49.42 15.83 -12.97
C LEU A 4 -48.05 15.65 -13.59
N PHE A 5 -47.21 16.67 -13.70
CA PHE A 5 -45.88 16.53 -14.31
C PHE A 5 -44.71 17.10 -13.45
N LEU A 6 -44.92 17.33 -12.15
CA LEU A 6 -43.85 17.93 -11.34
C LEU A 6 -43.36 17.06 -10.18
N SER A 7 -43.53 15.73 -10.23
CA SER A 7 -43.13 14.85 -9.12
C SER A 7 -42.13 13.74 -9.50
N LEU A 8 -41.48 13.81 -10.66
CA LEU A 8 -40.60 12.73 -11.14
C LEU A 8 -39.14 13.17 -11.40
N ILE A 9 -38.70 14.33 -10.92
CA ILE A 9 -37.29 14.78 -11.15
C ILE A 9 -36.47 14.85 -9.84
N LEU A 10 -37.01 14.46 -8.70
CA LEU A 10 -36.28 14.55 -7.42
C LEU A 10 -35.76 13.22 -6.87
N ALA A 11 -35.70 12.16 -7.65
CA ALA A 11 -35.30 10.82 -7.17
C ALA A 11 -33.98 10.28 -7.77
N VAL A 12 -33.23 11.06 -8.55
CA VAL A 12 -32.00 10.53 -9.21
C VAL A 12 -30.70 11.06 -8.60
N SER A 13 -30.73 11.93 -7.60
CA SER A 13 -29.51 12.56 -7.05
C SER A 13 -28.95 11.90 -5.78
N PHE A 14 -29.40 10.72 -5.38
CA PHE A 14 -28.99 10.13 -4.10
C PHE A 14 -28.14 8.84 -4.18
N PHE A 15 -27.73 8.41 -5.37
CA PHE A 15 -26.96 7.18 -5.55
C PHE A 15 -25.46 7.37 -5.82
N GLY A 16 -24.94 8.60 -5.82
CA GLY A 16 -23.56 8.90 -6.20
C GLY A 16 -22.54 8.99 -5.06
N SER A 17 -22.95 8.93 -3.78
CA SER A 17 -22.04 9.27 -2.68
C SER A 17 -21.68 8.11 -1.74
N PHE A 18 -22.19 6.90 -1.99
CA PHE A 18 -21.97 5.77 -1.07
C PHE A 18 -20.68 4.97 -1.33
N SER A 19 -20.13 5.01 -2.55
CA SER A 19 -18.96 4.20 -2.89
C SER A 19 -17.65 4.82 -2.40
N ALA A 20 -17.46 6.12 -2.56
CA ALA A 20 -16.20 6.78 -2.19
C ALA A 20 -15.94 6.82 -0.67
N LYS A 21 -16.99 6.91 0.14
CA LYS A 21 -16.85 7.00 1.59
C LYS A 21 -16.52 5.66 2.26
N ALA A 22 -16.93 4.55 1.67
CA ALA A 22 -16.62 3.21 2.16
C ALA A 22 -15.15 2.81 1.90
N GLU A 23 -14.57 3.24 0.79
CA GLU A 23 -13.15 2.99 0.48
C GLU A 23 -12.22 3.83 1.37
N THR A 24 -12.57 5.08 1.65
CA THR A 24 -11.78 5.95 2.53
C THR A 24 -11.75 5.45 3.98
N GLU A 25 -12.81 4.81 4.46
CA GLU A 25 -12.83 4.20 5.81
C GLU A 25 -11.90 2.98 5.92
N LEU A 26 -11.66 2.25 4.83
CA LEU A 26 -10.78 1.05 4.84
C LEU A 26 -9.30 1.45 4.94
N TRP A 27 -8.90 2.52 4.27
CA TRP A 27 -7.48 2.91 4.15
C TRP A 27 -7.08 4.02 5.12
N GLY A 28 -8.02 4.72 5.72
CA GLY A 28 -7.78 5.82 6.65
C GLY A 28 -7.38 7.13 5.95
N ASP A 29 -7.28 8.19 6.74
CA ASP A 29 -6.78 9.50 6.31
C ASP A 29 -5.31 9.64 6.74
N PHE A 30 -4.41 9.70 5.76
CA PHE A 30 -2.98 9.89 5.96
C PHE A 30 -2.50 11.27 5.48
N SER A 31 -3.41 12.24 5.40
CA SER A 31 -3.07 13.61 5.02
C SER A 31 -1.93 14.17 5.88
N GLY A 32 -0.89 14.66 5.22
CA GLY A 32 0.31 15.18 5.89
C GLY A 32 1.35 14.12 6.28
N VAL A 33 1.08 12.84 6.03
CA VAL A 33 2.04 11.74 6.23
C VAL A 33 2.83 11.52 4.94
N THR A 34 4.14 11.37 5.05
CA THR A 34 5.01 10.91 3.95
C THR A 34 5.64 9.58 4.33
N LEU A 35 5.35 8.54 3.55
CA LEU A 35 6.01 7.25 3.66
C LEU A 35 7.27 7.24 2.78
N ARG A 36 8.41 7.05 3.39
CA ARG A 36 9.69 6.89 2.71
C ARG A 36 9.91 5.42 2.39
N VAL A 37 10.12 5.10 1.11
CA VAL A 37 10.17 3.71 0.66
C VAL A 37 11.43 3.42 -0.15
N LYS A 38 11.94 2.19 -0.01
CA LYS A 38 13.01 1.64 -0.85
C LYS A 38 12.46 0.51 -1.71
N LEU A 39 12.57 0.63 -3.03
CA LEU A 39 11.87 -0.24 -3.96
C LEU A 39 12.83 -1.00 -4.88
N ILE A 40 12.44 -2.23 -5.24
CA ILE A 40 13.13 -2.97 -6.29
C ILE A 40 12.82 -2.29 -7.63
N GLY A 41 13.84 -1.94 -8.40
CA GLY A 41 13.71 -1.41 -9.76
C GLY A 41 13.70 -2.51 -10.82
N GLY A 42 13.20 -2.14 -11.98
CA GLY A 42 13.11 -3.00 -13.16
C GLY A 42 11.70 -3.01 -13.74
N GLY A 43 11.59 -3.10 -15.06
CA GLY A 43 10.41 -2.77 -15.86
C GLY A 43 9.06 -3.26 -15.34
N GLN A 44 8.96 -4.50 -14.88
CA GLN A 44 7.70 -5.05 -14.34
C GLN A 44 7.30 -4.42 -13.00
N TYR A 45 8.25 -4.07 -12.15
CA TYR A 45 7.98 -3.44 -10.86
C TYR A 45 7.61 -1.97 -11.01
N GLU A 46 8.26 -1.27 -11.94
CA GLU A 46 7.97 0.14 -12.22
C GLU A 46 6.53 0.35 -12.71
N GLY A 47 6.03 -0.57 -13.55
CA GLY A 47 4.64 -0.54 -13.98
C GLY A 47 3.67 -0.62 -12.79
N LEU A 48 3.93 -1.52 -11.84
CA LEU A 48 3.11 -1.65 -10.63
C LEU A 48 3.17 -0.38 -9.77
N TYR A 49 4.36 0.17 -9.52
CA TYR A 49 4.50 1.36 -8.68
C TYR A 49 3.85 2.60 -9.29
N ASN A 50 3.91 2.74 -10.62
CA ASN A 50 3.28 3.84 -11.35
C ASN A 50 1.74 3.83 -11.25
N GLU A 51 1.14 2.69 -10.95
CA GLU A 51 -0.29 2.56 -10.72
C GLU A 51 -0.66 2.67 -9.23
N VAL A 52 0.04 1.92 -8.39
CA VAL A 52 -0.31 1.79 -6.96
C VAL A 52 0.01 3.05 -6.17
N ILE A 53 1.13 3.71 -6.43
CA ILE A 53 1.53 4.92 -5.67
C ILE A 53 0.53 6.06 -5.85
N PRO A 54 0.19 6.50 -7.08
CA PRO A 54 -0.80 7.54 -7.28
C PRO A 54 -2.16 7.17 -6.72
N TRP A 55 -2.58 5.93 -6.89
CA TRP A 55 -3.85 5.44 -6.34
C TRP A 55 -3.87 5.56 -4.81
N TRP A 56 -2.81 5.14 -4.12
CA TRP A 56 -2.74 5.23 -2.66
C TRP A 56 -2.73 6.69 -2.19
N GLU A 57 -1.94 7.56 -2.82
CA GLU A 57 -1.90 8.98 -2.49
C GLU A 57 -3.25 9.66 -2.67
N GLU A 58 -3.96 9.36 -3.76
CA GLU A 58 -5.28 9.90 -4.06
C GLU A 58 -6.34 9.45 -3.04
N ASN A 59 -6.30 8.17 -2.65
CA ASN A 59 -7.32 7.59 -1.77
C ASN A 59 -7.08 7.83 -0.28
N THR A 60 -5.85 8.18 0.12
CA THR A 60 -5.49 8.34 1.54
C THR A 60 -5.05 9.75 1.90
N GLY A 61 -4.74 10.60 0.92
CA GLY A 61 -4.17 11.93 1.15
C GLY A 61 -2.70 11.94 1.60
N GLY A 62 -2.09 10.76 1.79
CA GLY A 62 -0.68 10.62 2.12
C GLY A 62 0.24 10.86 0.93
N LYS A 63 1.55 10.81 1.16
CA LYS A 63 2.59 10.91 0.13
C LYS A 63 3.57 9.74 0.23
N ILE A 64 4.06 9.28 -0.92
CA ILE A 64 5.11 8.28 -0.99
C ILE A 64 6.36 8.91 -1.59
N GLU A 65 7.46 8.87 -0.83
CA GLU A 65 8.78 9.29 -1.27
C GLU A 65 9.65 8.06 -1.54
N ILE A 66 10.01 7.84 -2.80
CA ILE A 66 10.94 6.77 -3.17
C ILE A 66 12.37 7.26 -2.87
N VAL A 67 12.94 6.77 -1.77
CA VAL A 67 14.32 7.10 -1.35
C VAL A 67 15.32 6.44 -2.28
N THR A 68 15.08 5.19 -2.63
CA THR A 68 15.95 4.39 -3.50
C THR A 68 15.11 3.43 -4.35
N GLN A 69 15.49 3.32 -5.63
CA GLN A 69 14.97 2.29 -6.54
C GLN A 69 16.14 1.66 -7.31
N LYS A 70 16.45 0.40 -6.99
CA LYS A 70 17.60 -0.33 -7.53
C LYS A 70 17.25 -1.78 -7.82
N ASN A 71 18.13 -2.49 -8.54
CA ASN A 71 17.99 -3.94 -8.64
C ASN A 71 18.08 -4.58 -7.25
N HIS A 72 17.49 -5.77 -7.11
CA HIS A 72 17.32 -6.41 -5.81
C HIS A 72 18.64 -6.72 -5.06
N PHE A 73 19.76 -6.95 -5.76
CA PHE A 73 21.05 -7.19 -5.10
C PHE A 73 21.67 -5.91 -4.52
N GLU A 74 21.56 -4.81 -5.25
CA GLU A 74 22.06 -3.51 -4.79
C GLU A 74 21.19 -2.94 -3.69
N LEU A 75 19.87 -3.13 -3.80
CA LEU A 75 18.93 -2.73 -2.77
C LEU A 75 19.18 -3.49 -1.46
N ASP A 76 19.37 -4.81 -1.53
CA ASP A 76 19.68 -5.63 -0.36
C ASP A 76 20.95 -5.18 0.36
N LYS A 77 22.02 -4.87 -0.40
CA LYS A 77 23.25 -4.34 0.19
C LYS A 77 23.04 -3.00 0.88
N GLU A 78 22.22 -2.13 0.30
CA GLU A 78 21.91 -0.83 0.88
C GLU A 78 21.09 -0.97 2.16
N ILE A 79 20.04 -1.77 2.15
CA ILE A 79 19.21 -2.03 3.34
C ILE A 79 20.08 -2.60 4.48
N LYS A 80 20.96 -3.57 4.21
CA LYS A 80 21.88 -4.14 5.20
C LYS A 80 22.82 -3.08 5.79
N LYS A 81 23.33 -2.19 4.96
CA LYS A 81 24.18 -1.09 5.41
C LYS A 81 23.43 -0.14 6.34
N ASP A 82 22.18 0.21 5.98
CA ASP A 82 21.36 1.12 6.79
C ASP A 82 21.01 0.50 8.14
N ILE A 83 20.64 -0.77 8.16
CA ILE A 83 20.40 -1.54 9.38
C ILE A 83 21.65 -1.57 10.25
N ALA A 84 22.81 -1.90 9.69
CA ALA A 84 24.08 -1.99 10.42
C ALA A 84 24.53 -0.64 10.99
N SER A 85 24.20 0.46 10.32
CA SER A 85 24.54 1.83 10.78
C SER A 85 23.49 2.40 11.75
N GLY A 86 22.33 1.77 11.91
CA GLY A 86 21.20 2.30 12.67
C GLY A 86 20.54 3.52 12.03
N ASN A 87 20.87 3.82 10.78
CA ASN A 87 20.32 4.97 10.05
C ASN A 87 19.22 4.52 9.08
N LEU A 88 18.06 4.18 9.64
CA LEU A 88 16.88 3.80 8.86
C LEU A 88 16.12 5.05 8.44
N ASP A 89 16.32 5.47 7.20
CA ASP A 89 15.64 6.62 6.62
C ASP A 89 14.41 6.25 5.77
N PHE A 90 13.92 5.02 5.92
CA PHE A 90 12.75 4.48 5.22
C PHE A 90 11.83 3.72 6.18
N CYS A 91 10.54 3.65 5.83
CA CYS A 91 9.52 2.92 6.59
C CYS A 91 9.17 1.58 5.95
N VAL A 92 9.25 1.50 4.61
CA VAL A 92 8.89 0.31 3.83
C VAL A 92 10.00 0.00 2.83
N ALA A 93 10.32 -1.27 2.68
CA ALA A 93 11.22 -1.73 1.64
C ALA A 93 10.64 -2.94 0.90
N SER A 94 10.76 -2.95 -0.43
CA SER A 94 10.57 -4.19 -1.16
C SER A 94 11.80 -5.07 -0.97
N ASN A 95 11.56 -6.36 -0.74
CA ASN A 95 12.65 -7.32 -0.63
C ASN A 95 12.42 -8.51 -1.56
N HIS A 96 13.49 -9.07 -2.09
CA HIS A 96 13.41 -10.30 -2.86
C HIS A 96 13.29 -11.50 -1.92
N THR A 97 12.45 -12.46 -2.26
CA THR A 97 12.18 -13.65 -1.43
C THR A 97 13.43 -14.41 -1.02
N SER A 98 14.48 -14.42 -1.87
CA SER A 98 15.78 -15.05 -1.54
C SER A 98 16.51 -14.42 -0.34
N PHE A 99 16.14 -13.20 0.06
CA PHE A 99 16.76 -12.48 1.17
C PHE A 99 15.83 -12.34 2.37
N ALA A 100 14.54 -12.63 2.22
CA ALA A 100 13.51 -12.37 3.22
C ALA A 100 13.84 -12.99 4.60
N SER A 101 14.37 -14.21 4.63
CA SER A 101 14.74 -14.90 5.87
C SER A 101 15.84 -14.20 6.67
N GLN A 102 16.60 -13.30 6.07
CA GLN A 102 17.68 -12.56 6.75
C GLN A 102 17.17 -11.37 7.57
N TYR A 103 15.89 -11.04 7.43
CA TYR A 103 15.29 -9.84 8.01
C TYR A 103 14.13 -10.14 8.97
N GLY A 104 13.85 -11.41 9.26
CA GLY A 104 12.70 -11.82 10.07
C GLY A 104 12.63 -11.14 11.43
N ASP A 105 13.78 -10.96 12.09
CA ASP A 105 13.87 -10.30 13.41
C ASP A 105 13.82 -8.76 13.32
N ILE A 106 13.85 -8.19 12.12
CA ILE A 106 13.94 -6.75 11.91
C ILE A 106 12.60 -6.18 11.41
N TYR A 107 11.90 -6.95 10.60
CA TYR A 107 10.62 -6.52 10.03
C TYR A 107 9.49 -6.59 11.06
N THR A 108 8.60 -5.64 10.99
CA THR A 108 7.37 -5.67 11.78
C THR A 108 6.48 -6.84 11.31
N ASP A 109 6.02 -7.65 12.24
CA ASP A 109 5.07 -8.72 11.95
C ASP A 109 3.71 -8.14 11.56
N LEU A 110 3.36 -8.27 10.28
CA LEU A 110 2.13 -7.73 9.72
C LEU A 110 0.87 -8.43 10.24
N ASN A 111 0.97 -9.66 10.76
CA ASN A 111 -0.19 -10.34 11.37
C ASN A 111 -0.74 -9.59 12.59
N ASN A 112 0.08 -8.78 13.24
CA ASN A 112 -0.30 -8.02 14.43
C ASN A 112 -0.96 -6.66 14.10
N ILE A 113 -0.84 -6.18 12.85
CA ILE A 113 -1.29 -4.85 12.46
C ILE A 113 -2.28 -4.85 11.30
N MET A 114 -2.27 -5.88 10.45
CA MET A 114 -3.20 -5.97 9.31
C MET A 114 -4.56 -6.49 9.77
N PRO A 115 -5.67 -5.87 9.31
CA PRO A 115 -7.00 -6.41 9.54
C PRO A 115 -7.15 -7.83 8.98
N ALA A 116 -7.84 -8.70 9.72
CA ALA A 116 -8.08 -10.08 9.28
C ALA A 116 -8.80 -10.18 7.93
N SER A 117 -9.64 -9.19 7.59
CA SER A 117 -10.30 -9.10 6.28
C SER A 117 -9.31 -8.91 5.15
N VAL A 118 -8.26 -8.12 5.34
CA VAL A 118 -7.20 -7.92 4.34
C VAL A 118 -6.38 -9.19 4.17
N LEU A 119 -6.03 -9.86 5.27
CA LEU A 119 -5.30 -11.14 5.20
C LEU A 119 -6.11 -12.24 4.52
N ALA A 120 -7.43 -12.23 4.64
CA ALA A 120 -8.32 -13.20 4.01
C ALA A 120 -8.37 -13.08 2.47
N ASP A 121 -7.99 -11.95 1.91
CA ASP A 121 -7.93 -11.75 0.46
C ASP A 121 -6.70 -12.42 -0.18
N TYR A 122 -5.71 -12.80 0.62
CA TYR A 122 -4.53 -13.52 0.15
C TYR A 122 -4.77 -15.03 0.14
N THR A 123 -4.23 -15.72 -0.85
CA THR A 123 -4.27 -17.19 -0.85
C THR A 123 -3.42 -17.74 0.31
N PRO A 124 -3.85 -18.85 0.95
CA PRO A 124 -3.08 -19.46 2.05
C PRO A 124 -1.62 -19.74 1.68
N LEU A 125 -1.37 -20.15 0.44
CA LEU A 125 -0.02 -20.43 -0.07
C LEU A 125 0.86 -19.18 -0.08
N ILE A 126 0.33 -18.02 -0.48
CA ILE A 126 1.07 -16.75 -0.45
C ILE A 126 1.40 -16.37 0.99
N LEU A 127 0.44 -16.47 1.91
CA LEU A 127 0.67 -16.16 3.31
C LEU A 127 1.72 -17.10 3.95
N GLU A 128 1.69 -18.39 3.60
CA GLU A 128 2.68 -19.36 4.07
C GLU A 128 4.09 -19.02 3.59
N HIS A 129 4.26 -18.71 2.29
CA HIS A 129 5.56 -18.36 1.72
C HIS A 129 6.05 -16.96 2.08
N SER A 130 5.20 -16.11 2.62
CA SER A 130 5.57 -14.76 3.11
C SER A 130 6.05 -14.76 4.57
N ARG A 131 6.08 -15.90 5.22
CA ARG A 131 6.61 -16.03 6.58
C ARG A 131 8.12 -16.23 6.54
N SER A 132 8.83 -15.50 7.37
CA SER A 132 10.25 -15.68 7.62
C SER A 132 10.45 -16.30 8.99
N GLY A 133 11.00 -17.49 9.05
CA GLY A 133 11.28 -18.22 10.28
C GLY A 133 10.41 -19.41 10.49
#